data_7f16d4c486abfc18a2a53d830987f20f
#
_entry.id   7f16d4c486abfc18a2a53d830987f20f
#
_cell.length_a   1.000
_cell.length_b   1.000
_cell.length_c   1.000
_cell.angle_alpha   90.00
_cell.angle_beta   90.00
_cell.angle_gamma   90.00
#
_symmetry.space_group_name_H-M   'P 1'
#
loop_
_entity.id
_entity.type
_entity.pdbx_description
1 polymer ?
#
loop_
_entity_poly.entity_id
_entity_poly.type
_entity_poly.pdbx_seq_one_letter_code
_entity_poly.pdbx_strand_id
1 'polypeptide(L)'
;YPIEQWNITETEFKKENNYRNETTFALSNGYIGTRGTFEEAYPFDVDTGLEGNFVNGFYESNEIRYGEANFGSPLLSQSLLNLPNLKEIHVILDGEEFTMEQGEVKEYARTLHMKDGILERKLTWTASSGKMTEIHIFRLVSFARKNIMAIRYQVRPVNYAGTVEFVSKMQADVENHTRKTNPIVDY
;
A
#
# COMPACT_ATOMS: atom_id res chain seq x y z
N TYR A 1 17.14 -7.25 0.96
CA TYR A 1 16.26 -8.44 0.92
C TYR A 1 17.12 -9.71 0.81
N PRO A 2 16.77 -10.80 1.56
CA PRO A 2 17.37 -12.11 1.32
C PRO A 2 17.12 -12.58 -0.14
N ILE A 3 18.07 -13.32 -0.70
CA ILE A 3 17.93 -13.85 -2.09
C ILE A 3 17.15 -15.16 -2.00
N GLU A 4 15.91 -15.14 -2.47
CA GLU A 4 15.01 -16.29 -2.56
C GLU A 4 14.41 -16.38 -3.97
N GLN A 5 14.17 -17.60 -4.45
CA GLN A 5 13.77 -17.81 -5.85
C GLN A 5 12.39 -17.19 -6.18
N TRP A 6 11.45 -17.25 -5.23
CA TRP A 6 10.05 -16.83 -5.45
C TRP A 6 9.50 -15.88 -4.40
N ASN A 7 10.37 -15.39 -3.51
CA ASN A 7 9.98 -14.46 -2.47
C ASN A 7 10.87 -13.22 -2.50
N ILE A 8 10.24 -12.09 -2.20
CA ILE A 8 10.95 -10.86 -1.83
C ILE A 8 10.55 -10.57 -0.39
N THR A 9 11.51 -10.63 0.54
CA THR A 9 11.23 -10.46 1.96
C THR A 9 11.96 -9.25 2.53
N GLU A 10 11.21 -8.32 3.11
CA GLU A 10 11.71 -7.26 3.99
C GLU A 10 11.68 -7.77 5.43
N THR A 11 12.84 -7.84 6.07
CA THR A 11 12.98 -8.37 7.44
C THR A 11 13.10 -7.29 8.51
N GLU A 12 13.19 -6.03 8.10
CA GLU A 12 13.27 -4.87 8.98
C GLU A 12 12.55 -3.70 8.32
N PHE A 13 11.60 -3.10 9.03
CA PHE A 13 10.95 -1.88 8.57
C PHE A 13 11.86 -0.67 8.78
N LYS A 14 12.11 0.08 7.69
CA LYS A 14 12.83 1.36 7.70
C LYS A 14 12.02 2.39 6.95
N LYS A 15 11.65 3.47 7.63
CA LYS A 15 10.81 4.54 7.09
C LYS A 15 11.38 5.12 5.79
N GLU A 16 12.69 5.35 5.73
CA GLU A 16 13.39 5.87 4.56
C GLU A 16 13.34 4.96 3.32
N ASN A 17 13.08 3.67 3.50
CA ASN A 17 12.94 2.71 2.42
C ASN A 17 11.47 2.49 2.00
N ASN A 18 10.53 3.03 2.75
CA ASN A 18 9.12 2.67 2.62
C ASN A 18 8.55 3.03 1.25
N TYR A 19 8.84 4.22 0.71
CA TYR A 19 8.39 4.64 -0.62
C TYR A 19 8.78 3.65 -1.73
N ARG A 20 10.06 3.19 -1.71
CA ARG A 20 10.55 2.16 -2.62
C ARG A 20 9.86 0.82 -2.38
N ASN A 21 9.70 0.45 -1.10
CA ASN A 21 9.14 -0.83 -0.70
C ASN A 21 7.65 -0.93 -1.08
N GLU A 22 6.89 0.16 -1.03
CA GLU A 22 5.51 0.19 -1.53
C GLU A 22 5.40 -0.15 -3.01
N THR A 23 6.39 0.22 -3.82
CA THR A 23 6.49 -0.18 -5.22
C THR A 23 6.90 -1.64 -5.36
N THR A 24 7.89 -2.09 -4.58
CA THR A 24 8.39 -3.46 -4.62
C THR A 24 7.31 -4.48 -4.21
N PHE A 25 6.48 -4.14 -3.23
CA PHE A 25 5.41 -4.98 -2.70
C PHE A 25 4.03 -4.68 -3.29
N ALA A 26 3.97 -4.01 -4.44
CA ALA A 26 2.74 -3.77 -5.17
C ALA A 26 2.13 -5.07 -5.69
N LEU A 27 0.80 -5.11 -5.74
CA LEU A 27 0.03 -6.23 -6.30
C LEU A 27 -0.81 -5.76 -7.48
N SER A 28 -0.90 -6.59 -8.53
CA SER A 28 -1.77 -6.32 -9.66
C SER A 28 -2.12 -7.61 -10.39
N ASN A 29 -3.31 -7.62 -11.01
CA ASN A 29 -3.75 -8.69 -11.92
C ASN A 29 -4.00 -8.18 -13.35
N GLY A 30 -3.50 -6.97 -13.68
CA GLY A 30 -3.74 -6.32 -14.98
C GLY A 30 -5.07 -5.54 -15.05
N TYR A 31 -5.97 -5.70 -14.08
CA TYR A 31 -7.20 -4.92 -13.95
C TYR A 31 -7.20 -4.03 -12.70
N ILE A 32 -6.97 -4.59 -11.52
CA ILE A 32 -6.73 -3.87 -10.28
C ILE A 32 -5.22 -3.83 -10.04
N GLY A 33 -4.70 -2.65 -9.68
CA GLY A 33 -3.36 -2.45 -9.17
C GLY A 33 -3.39 -1.68 -7.85
N THR A 34 -2.57 -2.10 -6.89
CA THR A 34 -2.45 -1.41 -5.61
C THR A 34 -1.01 -1.39 -5.14
N ARG A 35 -0.56 -0.26 -4.61
CA ARG A 35 0.76 -0.17 -3.99
C ARG A 35 0.81 -0.97 -2.69
N GLY A 36 2.01 -1.34 -2.29
CA GLY A 36 2.25 -2.11 -1.06
C GLY A 36 2.18 -1.28 0.22
N THR A 37 1.32 -0.26 0.28
CA THR A 37 1.05 0.52 1.50
C THR A 37 0.44 -0.34 2.60
N PHE A 38 0.62 0.06 3.85
CA PHE A 38 0.08 -0.68 5.00
C PHE A 38 -1.43 -0.49 5.15
N GLU A 39 -2.08 -1.48 5.73
CA GLU A 39 -3.52 -1.49 5.95
C GLU A 39 -3.95 -0.50 7.02
N GLU A 40 -3.17 -0.34 8.09
CA GLU A 40 -3.45 0.60 9.18
C GLU A 40 -3.26 2.07 8.78
N ALA A 41 -2.91 2.35 7.51
CA ALA A 41 -2.42 3.64 7.06
C ALA A 41 -1.21 4.10 7.90
N TYR A 42 -0.60 5.18 7.53
CA TYR A 42 0.44 5.82 8.33
C TYR A 42 0.50 7.30 7.96
N PRO A 43 0.71 8.16 8.95
CA PRO A 43 0.76 9.60 8.74
C PRO A 43 2.13 10.03 8.17
N PHE A 44 2.68 9.25 7.24
CA PHE A 44 3.97 9.58 6.63
C PHE A 44 3.79 10.72 5.63
N ASP A 45 4.78 11.59 5.60
CA ASP A 45 4.90 12.59 4.56
C ASP A 45 4.97 11.92 3.18
N VAL A 46 4.57 12.64 2.13
CA VAL A 46 4.61 12.19 0.73
C VAL A 46 6.00 11.71 0.28
N ASP A 47 7.05 12.10 0.98
CA ASP A 47 8.43 11.66 0.70
C ASP A 47 8.72 10.25 1.22
N THR A 48 7.89 9.70 2.11
CA THR A 48 8.10 8.40 2.75
C THR A 48 7.03 7.36 2.44
N GLY A 49 5.94 7.75 1.80
CA GLY A 49 4.87 6.85 1.38
C GLY A 49 3.94 7.49 0.35
N LEU A 50 3.36 6.69 -0.51
CA LEU A 50 2.41 7.13 -1.52
C LEU A 50 1.31 6.10 -1.69
N GLU A 51 0.09 6.46 -1.33
CA GLU A 51 -1.08 5.62 -1.59
C GLU A 51 -1.38 5.59 -3.09
N GLY A 52 -1.70 4.41 -3.61
CA GLY A 52 -2.05 4.24 -5.01
C GLY A 52 -2.89 3.00 -5.25
N ASN A 53 -4.10 3.23 -5.76
CA ASN A 53 -5.06 2.21 -6.13
C ASN A 53 -5.59 2.52 -7.53
N PHE A 54 -5.53 1.57 -8.42
CA PHE A 54 -5.79 1.79 -9.84
C PHE A 54 -6.69 0.70 -10.40
N VAL A 55 -7.55 1.10 -11.35
CA VAL A 55 -8.33 0.17 -12.17
C VAL A 55 -8.05 0.48 -13.62
N ASN A 56 -7.66 -0.54 -14.38
CA ASN A 56 -7.39 -0.42 -15.80
C ASN A 56 -8.65 0.01 -16.55
N GLY A 57 -8.49 1.00 -17.43
CA GLY A 57 -9.60 1.61 -18.17
C GLY A 57 -10.18 2.88 -17.50
N PHE A 58 -9.64 3.28 -16.35
CA PHE A 58 -10.06 4.48 -15.63
C PHE A 58 -9.01 5.59 -15.82
N TYR A 59 -9.17 6.39 -16.87
CA TYR A 59 -8.21 7.40 -17.29
C TYR A 59 -8.84 8.79 -17.36
N GLU A 60 -8.02 9.80 -17.09
CA GLU A 60 -8.26 11.17 -17.48
C GLU A 60 -7.46 11.49 -18.75
N SER A 61 -8.06 12.23 -19.66
CA SER A 61 -7.39 12.67 -20.89
C SER A 61 -7.19 14.18 -20.86
N ASN A 62 -5.95 14.62 -21.08
CA ASN A 62 -5.59 16.02 -21.12
C ASN A 62 -4.94 16.38 -22.46
N GLU A 63 -5.20 17.60 -22.96
CA GLU A 63 -4.51 18.12 -24.12
C GLU A 63 -3.03 18.37 -23.79
N ILE A 64 -2.16 17.92 -24.71
CA ILE A 64 -0.73 18.23 -24.62
C ILE A 64 -0.50 19.54 -25.38
N ARG A 65 -0.02 20.56 -24.68
CA ARG A 65 0.40 21.83 -25.28
C ARG A 65 1.89 21.79 -25.53
N TYR A 66 2.29 21.89 -26.77
CA TYR A 66 3.69 21.99 -27.18
C TYR A 66 4.01 23.46 -27.48
N GLY A 67 5.20 23.91 -27.12
CA GLY A 67 5.72 25.20 -27.57
C GLY A 67 5.90 25.25 -29.11
N GLU A 68 6.34 24.14 -29.70
CA GLU A 68 6.37 23.88 -31.14
C GLU A 68 5.76 22.50 -31.41
N ALA A 69 4.70 22.44 -32.17
CA ALA A 69 4.04 21.19 -32.55
C ALA A 69 4.70 20.60 -33.80
N ASN A 70 5.18 19.38 -33.71
CA ASN A 70 5.67 18.61 -34.85
C ASN A 70 4.58 17.69 -35.42
N PHE A 71 4.64 17.43 -36.70
CA PHE A 71 3.76 16.43 -37.33
C PHE A 71 3.91 15.07 -36.66
N GLY A 72 2.79 14.46 -36.23
CA GLY A 72 2.79 13.16 -35.56
C GLY A 72 2.99 13.21 -34.06
N SER A 73 3.15 14.38 -33.44
CA SER A 73 3.14 14.51 -31.97
C SER A 73 1.76 14.17 -31.40
N PRO A 74 1.67 13.40 -30.28
CA PRO A 74 0.38 13.08 -29.68
C PRO A 74 -0.31 14.34 -29.16
N LEU A 75 -1.59 14.51 -29.46
CA LEU A 75 -2.38 15.66 -29.04
C LEU A 75 -2.98 15.49 -27.64
N LEU A 76 -3.09 14.25 -27.17
CA LEU A 76 -3.69 13.90 -25.89
C LEU A 76 -2.72 13.04 -25.08
N SER A 77 -2.65 13.30 -23.79
CA SER A 77 -2.09 12.41 -22.79
C SER A 77 -3.21 11.71 -22.03
N GLN A 78 -2.94 10.49 -21.57
CA GLN A 78 -3.85 9.77 -20.67
C GLN A 78 -3.11 9.48 -19.37
N SER A 79 -3.75 9.82 -18.25
CA SER A 79 -3.26 9.54 -16.91
C SER A 79 -4.19 8.55 -16.23
N LEU A 80 -3.64 7.49 -15.68
CA LEU A 80 -4.38 6.55 -14.86
C LEU A 80 -4.76 7.23 -13.55
N LEU A 81 -6.05 7.22 -13.21
CA LEU A 81 -6.55 7.89 -12.01
C LEU A 81 -6.27 7.07 -10.76
N ASN A 82 -5.78 7.74 -9.72
CA ASN A 82 -5.76 7.17 -8.39
C ASN A 82 -7.19 7.08 -7.84
N LEU A 83 -7.54 5.94 -7.30
CA LEU A 83 -8.88 5.64 -6.78
C LEU A 83 -8.89 5.63 -5.25
N PRO A 84 -10.08 5.74 -4.62
CA PRO A 84 -10.21 5.65 -3.18
C PRO A 84 -9.49 4.46 -2.56
N ASN A 85 -8.86 4.69 -1.41
CA ASN A 85 -8.20 3.62 -0.66
C ASN A 85 -9.26 2.78 0.06
N LEU A 86 -9.38 1.52 -0.35
CA LEU A 86 -10.28 0.52 0.23
C LEU A 86 -9.53 -0.51 1.11
N LYS A 87 -8.23 -0.32 1.32
CA LYS A 87 -7.39 -1.23 2.11
C LYS A 87 -7.31 -0.84 3.58
N GLU A 88 -7.79 0.35 3.92
CA GLU A 88 -7.58 0.92 5.25
C GLU A 88 -8.39 0.17 6.31
N ILE A 89 -7.67 -0.43 7.25
CA ILE A 89 -8.21 -1.20 8.37
C ILE A 89 -7.43 -0.81 9.61
N HIS A 90 -8.04 0.02 10.46
CA HIS A 90 -7.49 0.34 11.76
C HIS A 90 -7.83 -0.76 12.75
N VAL A 91 -6.89 -1.12 13.59
CA VAL A 91 -7.08 -2.15 14.62
C VAL A 91 -6.80 -1.54 15.98
N ILE A 92 -7.83 -1.57 16.84
CA ILE A 92 -7.75 -1.09 18.21
C ILE A 92 -7.69 -2.31 19.12
N LEU A 93 -6.61 -2.44 19.85
CA LEU A 93 -6.26 -3.58 20.67
C LEU A 93 -6.40 -3.17 22.15
N ASP A 94 -7.54 -3.51 22.75
CA ASP A 94 -7.89 -3.15 24.14
C ASP A 94 -7.68 -1.66 24.44
N GLY A 95 -8.19 -0.80 23.53
CA GLY A 95 -8.16 0.66 23.62
C GLY A 95 -6.91 1.33 23.06
N GLU A 96 -5.90 0.58 22.60
CA GLU A 96 -4.68 1.12 21.97
C GLU A 96 -4.66 0.79 20.48
N GLU A 97 -4.53 1.82 19.64
CA GLU A 97 -4.49 1.66 18.19
C GLU A 97 -3.12 1.15 17.75
N PHE A 98 -3.13 0.08 16.95
CA PHE A 98 -1.91 -0.43 16.32
C PHE A 98 -1.46 0.47 15.19
N THR A 99 -0.20 0.91 15.23
CA THR A 99 0.52 1.54 14.12
C THR A 99 1.97 1.10 14.09
N MET A 100 2.63 1.22 12.94
CA MET A 100 4.08 0.94 12.83
C MET A 100 4.96 2.00 13.50
N GLU A 101 4.40 3.16 13.86
CA GLU A 101 5.13 4.27 14.48
C GLU A 101 5.02 4.30 16.01
N GLN A 102 4.02 3.62 16.57
CA GLN A 102 3.78 3.59 18.01
C GLN A 102 4.04 2.21 18.58
N GLY A 103 4.50 2.16 19.81
CA GLY A 103 4.86 0.89 20.46
C GLY A 103 6.20 0.33 19.94
N GLU A 104 6.43 -0.94 20.18
CA GLU A 104 7.64 -1.66 19.75
C GLU A 104 7.26 -2.77 18.78
N VAL A 105 7.86 -2.77 17.60
CA VAL A 105 7.67 -3.81 16.58
C VAL A 105 8.84 -4.77 16.60
N LYS A 106 8.54 -6.07 16.77
CA LYS A 106 9.51 -7.18 16.72
C LYS A 106 9.09 -8.22 15.69
N GLU A 107 10.03 -9.10 15.34
CA GLU A 107 9.79 -10.23 14.43
C GLU A 107 9.11 -9.82 13.12
N TYR A 108 9.41 -8.62 12.64
CA TYR A 108 8.82 -8.08 11.43
C TYR A 108 9.32 -8.83 10.19
N ALA A 109 8.35 -9.23 9.36
CA ALA A 109 8.59 -9.68 8.01
C ALA A 109 7.44 -9.24 7.09
N ARG A 110 7.80 -8.69 5.91
CA ARG A 110 6.85 -8.45 4.81
C ARG A 110 7.37 -9.18 3.59
N THR A 111 6.60 -10.14 3.10
CA THR A 111 7.00 -11.04 2.02
C THR A 111 6.03 -10.97 0.86
N LEU A 112 6.54 -10.73 -0.33
CA LEU A 112 5.82 -10.93 -1.58
C LEU A 112 6.11 -12.36 -2.07
N HIS A 113 5.09 -13.22 -2.00
CA HIS A 113 5.10 -14.57 -2.55
C HIS A 113 4.74 -14.52 -4.03
N MET A 114 5.75 -14.36 -4.90
CA MET A 114 5.55 -14.14 -6.34
C MET A 114 4.88 -15.32 -7.04
N LYS A 115 5.09 -16.54 -6.55
CA LYS A 115 4.47 -17.75 -7.10
C LYS A 115 2.97 -17.79 -6.89
N ASP A 116 2.50 -17.27 -5.75
CA ASP A 116 1.11 -17.33 -5.32
C ASP A 116 0.38 -15.99 -5.50
N GLY A 117 1.12 -14.91 -5.77
CA GLY A 117 0.59 -13.55 -5.90
C GLY A 117 0.03 -12.99 -4.59
N ILE A 118 0.65 -13.35 -3.47
CA ILE A 118 0.22 -12.95 -2.12
C ILE A 118 1.27 -12.04 -1.49
N LEU A 119 0.81 -10.94 -0.92
CA LEU A 119 1.59 -10.12 0.00
C LEU A 119 1.25 -10.53 1.43
N GLU A 120 2.24 -10.94 2.18
CA GLU A 120 2.14 -11.33 3.58
C GLU A 120 2.92 -10.34 4.44
N ARG A 121 2.36 -9.95 5.59
CA ARG A 121 3.05 -9.18 6.63
C ARG A 121 2.81 -9.82 7.98
N LYS A 122 3.89 -10.09 8.70
CA LYS A 122 3.88 -10.68 10.04
C LYS A 122 4.75 -9.88 10.99
N LEU A 123 4.26 -9.66 12.20
CA LEU A 123 5.02 -8.96 13.25
C LEU A 123 4.45 -9.26 14.63
N THR A 124 5.26 -8.97 15.66
CA THR A 124 4.83 -8.86 17.05
C THR A 124 4.88 -7.39 17.45
N TRP A 125 3.75 -6.85 17.88
CA TRP A 125 3.63 -5.48 18.37
C TRP A 125 3.45 -5.43 19.88
N THR A 126 4.20 -4.55 20.54
CA THR A 126 4.06 -4.29 21.98
C THR A 126 3.57 -2.86 22.16
N ALA A 127 2.37 -2.71 22.71
CA ALA A 127 1.75 -1.43 23.02
C ALA A 127 2.48 -0.70 24.15
N SER A 128 2.17 0.58 24.36
CA SER A 128 2.73 1.40 25.43
C SER A 128 2.44 0.85 26.83
N SER A 129 1.32 0.15 26.98
CA SER A 129 0.92 -0.56 28.21
C SER A 129 1.69 -1.86 28.48
N GLY A 130 2.53 -2.32 27.54
CA GLY A 130 3.23 -3.59 27.62
C GLY A 130 2.41 -4.79 27.12
N LYS A 131 1.21 -4.57 26.58
CA LYS A 131 0.39 -5.60 25.93
C LYS A 131 1.03 -6.01 24.61
N MET A 132 1.19 -7.32 24.42
CA MET A 132 1.81 -7.89 23.22
C MET A 132 0.77 -8.57 22.34
N THR A 133 0.81 -8.28 21.05
CA THR A 133 -0.08 -8.85 20.04
C THR A 133 0.71 -9.31 18.82
N GLU A 134 0.46 -10.53 18.38
CA GLU A 134 0.91 -10.98 17.06
C GLU A 134 -0.09 -10.55 16.01
N ILE A 135 0.43 -9.98 14.92
CA ILE A 135 -0.35 -9.48 13.79
C ILE A 135 0.11 -10.21 12.54
N HIS A 136 -0.86 -10.74 11.78
CA HIS A 136 -0.59 -11.47 10.55
C HIS A 136 -1.60 -11.08 9.47
N ILE A 137 -1.13 -10.49 8.39
CA ILE A 137 -1.93 -9.90 7.33
C ILE A 137 -1.56 -10.53 6.00
N PHE A 138 -2.57 -10.88 5.22
CA PHE A 138 -2.42 -11.34 3.84
C PHE A 138 -3.26 -10.46 2.92
N ARG A 139 -2.70 -10.11 1.78
CA ARG A 139 -3.38 -9.39 0.72
C ARG A 139 -3.15 -10.09 -0.61
N LEU A 140 -4.20 -10.16 -1.41
CA LEU A 140 -4.12 -10.65 -2.78
C LEU A 140 -5.03 -9.84 -3.72
N VAL A 141 -4.66 -9.79 -4.99
CA VAL A 141 -5.51 -9.33 -6.09
C VAL A 141 -5.78 -10.55 -6.97
N SER A 142 -7.05 -10.94 -7.09
CA SER A 142 -7.42 -12.24 -7.69
C SER A 142 -7.21 -12.27 -9.20
N PHE A 143 -6.49 -13.28 -9.69
CA PHE A 143 -6.41 -13.57 -11.12
C PHE A 143 -7.66 -14.26 -11.66
N ALA A 144 -8.34 -15.07 -10.84
CA ALA A 144 -9.56 -15.78 -11.24
C ALA A 144 -10.78 -14.86 -11.31
N ARG A 145 -10.81 -13.81 -10.49
CA ARG A 145 -11.87 -12.79 -10.46
C ARG A 145 -11.24 -11.40 -10.49
N LYS A 146 -11.02 -10.88 -11.68
CA LYS A 146 -10.22 -9.67 -11.92
C LYS A 146 -10.63 -8.43 -11.12
N ASN A 147 -11.87 -8.35 -10.67
CA ASN A 147 -12.44 -7.22 -9.92
C ASN A 147 -12.46 -7.44 -8.40
N ILE A 148 -11.73 -8.43 -7.88
CA ILE A 148 -11.69 -8.75 -6.46
C ILE A 148 -10.26 -8.58 -5.93
N MET A 149 -10.12 -7.79 -4.88
CA MET A 149 -9.01 -7.76 -3.94
C MET A 149 -9.50 -8.28 -2.59
N ALA A 150 -8.69 -9.05 -1.89
CA ALA A 150 -9.02 -9.57 -0.58
C ALA A 150 -7.88 -9.31 0.42
N ILE A 151 -8.26 -9.00 1.66
CA ILE A 151 -7.37 -8.85 2.80
C ILE A 151 -7.85 -9.81 3.89
N ARG A 152 -6.91 -10.59 4.43
CA ARG A 152 -7.12 -11.38 5.65
C ARG A 152 -6.27 -10.77 6.75
N TYR A 153 -6.90 -10.29 7.79
CA TYR A 153 -6.24 -9.69 8.95
C TYR A 153 -6.45 -10.57 10.18
N GLN A 154 -5.37 -10.98 10.84
CA GLN A 154 -5.39 -11.82 12.03
C GLN A 154 -4.62 -11.14 13.14
N VAL A 155 -5.20 -11.15 14.34
CA VAL A 155 -4.56 -10.67 15.57
C VAL A 155 -4.65 -11.74 16.63
N ARG A 156 -3.58 -11.90 17.40
CA ARG A 156 -3.52 -12.82 18.54
C ARG A 156 -2.90 -12.14 19.74
N PRO A 157 -3.68 -11.79 20.76
CA PRO A 157 -3.13 -11.33 22.04
C PRO A 157 -2.19 -12.40 22.64
N VAL A 158 -1.02 -12.00 23.15
CA VAL A 158 0.01 -12.90 23.66
C VAL A 158 -0.02 -12.98 25.19
N ASN A 159 -0.03 -11.82 25.85
CA ASN A 159 0.11 -11.71 27.30
C ASN A 159 -1.06 -11.02 28.00
N TYR A 160 -2.16 -10.81 27.29
CA TYR A 160 -3.37 -10.19 27.83
C TYR A 160 -4.64 -10.81 27.25
N ALA A 161 -5.78 -10.50 27.85
CA ALA A 161 -7.11 -10.71 27.30
C ALA A 161 -7.81 -9.36 27.24
N GLY A 162 -8.47 -9.07 26.12
CA GLY A 162 -9.11 -7.77 25.89
C GLY A 162 -9.95 -7.75 24.62
N THR A 163 -10.42 -6.58 24.26
CA THR A 163 -11.22 -6.34 23.07
C THR A 163 -10.35 -6.11 21.84
N VAL A 164 -10.84 -6.50 20.70
CA VAL A 164 -10.26 -6.19 19.38
C VAL A 164 -11.33 -5.53 18.54
N GLU A 165 -11.07 -4.31 18.07
CA GLU A 165 -11.95 -3.60 17.15
C GLU A 165 -11.24 -3.48 15.79
N PHE A 166 -11.96 -3.81 14.73
CA PHE A 166 -11.56 -3.57 13.35
C PHE A 166 -12.41 -2.45 12.76
N VAL A 167 -11.78 -1.36 12.37
CA VAL A 167 -12.43 -0.21 11.73
C VAL A 167 -11.99 -0.16 10.28
N SER A 168 -12.80 -0.70 9.38
CA SER A 168 -12.57 -0.59 7.94
C SER A 168 -13.03 0.78 7.44
N LYS A 169 -12.15 1.48 6.74
CA LYS A 169 -12.43 2.81 6.19
C LYS A 169 -12.27 2.82 4.68
N MET A 170 -12.98 3.73 4.04
CA MET A 170 -12.77 4.13 2.66
C MET A 170 -12.26 5.56 2.65
N GLN A 171 -10.97 5.74 2.32
CA GLN A 171 -10.41 7.06 2.13
C GLN A 171 -10.61 7.48 0.66
N ALA A 172 -11.52 8.43 0.47
CA ALA A 172 -11.90 8.90 -0.87
C ALA A 172 -11.26 10.25 -1.24
N ASP A 173 -10.63 10.94 -0.30
CA ASP A 173 -9.85 12.15 -0.56
C ASP A 173 -8.46 11.76 -1.04
N VAL A 174 -8.37 11.43 -2.32
CA VAL A 174 -7.16 10.96 -3.00
C VAL A 174 -6.81 11.88 -4.16
N GLU A 175 -5.53 12.14 -4.33
CA GLU A 175 -5.01 12.95 -5.42
C GLU A 175 -4.26 12.07 -6.44
N ASN A 176 -4.25 12.50 -7.68
CA ASN A 176 -3.35 11.96 -8.68
C ASN A 176 -1.93 12.46 -8.40
N HIS A 177 -0.97 11.53 -8.39
CA HIS A 177 0.42 11.90 -8.29
C HIS A 177 0.90 12.45 -9.65
N THR A 178 0.82 13.77 -9.80
CA THR A 178 1.37 14.48 -10.97
C THR A 178 2.76 15.02 -10.61
N ARG A 179 3.73 14.85 -11.50
CA ARG A 179 4.99 15.59 -11.38
C ARG A 179 4.67 17.08 -11.49
N LYS A 180 5.01 17.84 -10.47
CA LYS A 180 4.85 19.31 -10.44
C LYS A 180 5.72 20.02 -11.47
N THR A 181 6.69 19.32 -12.06
CA THR A 181 7.57 19.84 -13.12
C THR A 181 7.69 18.78 -14.21
N ASN A 182 7.01 19.00 -15.32
CA ASN A 182 7.35 18.33 -16.57
C ASN A 182 8.23 19.31 -17.38
N PRO A 183 9.55 19.10 -17.46
CA PRO A 183 10.44 20.01 -18.16
C PRO A 183 10.17 20.12 -19.67
N ILE A 184 9.22 19.32 -20.19
CA ILE A 184 8.79 19.34 -21.60
C ILE A 184 7.45 20.06 -21.78
N VAL A 185 6.69 20.32 -20.73
CA VAL A 185 5.31 20.87 -20.80
C VAL A 185 5.12 22.16 -20.00
N ASP A 186 6.01 22.50 -19.10
CA ASP A 186 6.00 23.76 -18.35
C ASP A 186 6.83 24.83 -19.07
N TYR A 187 6.23 25.43 -20.10
CA TYR A 187 6.61 26.71 -20.68
C TYR A 187 5.48 27.72 -20.58
#